data_5e09d7b9b83aedfee11394ff6a7bae29
#
_entry.id   5e09d7b9b83aedfee11394ff6a7bae29
#
_cell.length_a   1.000
_cell.length_b   1.000
_cell.length_c   1.000
_cell.angle_alpha   90.00
_cell.angle_beta   90.00
_cell.angle_gamma   90.00
#
_symmetry.space_group_name_H-M   'P 1'
#
loop_
_entity.id
_entity.type
_entity.pdbx_description
1 polymer ?
#
loop_
_entity_poly.entity_id
_entity_poly.type
_entity_poly.pdbx_seq_one_letter_code
_entity_poly.pdbx_strand_id
1 'polypeptide(L)'
;MKGIVVALSLGFTLLMGGLSSPVWADSKDAIKITLHDWTGQYVTTKIMGAVLKKGGHAVEYVQADYIAQFAGLQSGDLHVAMEIWETTGRDAMDAATATGKVENLGETGMKAIEEWWYPSYMEERCPGLPNWEALNDCAAVFSIPETAPHGRYLGGPVTWGGYDDERVEALELDYEVVHAGTDAALFAELESAYQRKAPILLWVYAPHWAVSKYKGNWIDFPKYTAECYKTPSWGSNSHMAYDCGKPRGPIWKVAWSGVKDKWPSAYKAIKNFNINNDEMGQMIAEIDLQKKKLEDVVAAWMQKNQSRWSQWLQ
;
A
#
# COMPACT_ATOMS: atom_id res chain seq x y z
N MET A 1 81.44 43.78 -28.17
CA MET A 1 80.80 43.55 -26.85
C MET A 1 79.42 42.89 -27.12
N LYS A 2 79.32 41.63 -26.74
CA LYS A 2 78.12 40.82 -27.05
C LYS A 2 77.22 40.85 -25.82
N GLY A 3 75.99 41.37 -25.95
CA GLY A 3 74.95 41.40 -24.92
C GLY A 3 74.17 40.11 -24.99
N ILE A 4 74.07 39.34 -23.88
CA ILE A 4 73.25 38.14 -23.70
C ILE A 4 71.88 38.59 -23.17
N VAL A 5 70.85 38.25 -23.93
CA VAL A 5 69.44 38.38 -23.47
C VAL A 5 69.00 37.07 -22.85
N VAL A 6 68.72 37.09 -21.56
CA VAL A 6 68.10 35.94 -20.84
C VAL A 6 66.59 36.11 -20.86
N ALA A 7 65.92 35.21 -21.56
CA ALA A 7 64.45 35.11 -21.55
C ALA A 7 63.98 34.32 -20.36
N LEU A 8 63.27 34.92 -19.40
CA LEU A 8 62.55 34.24 -18.31
C LEU A 8 61.21 33.76 -18.83
N SER A 9 61.03 32.46 -18.99
CA SER A 9 59.77 31.81 -19.23
C SER A 9 59.05 31.56 -17.91
N LEU A 10 57.99 32.35 -17.60
CA LEU A 10 57.05 32.06 -16.52
C LEU A 10 56.12 30.90 -16.95
N GLY A 11 56.31 29.74 -16.35
CA GLY A 11 55.40 28.62 -16.46
C GLY A 11 54.17 28.87 -15.59
N PHE A 12 53.04 29.06 -16.22
CA PHE A 12 51.72 29.18 -15.57
C PHE A 12 51.18 27.78 -15.35
N THR A 13 51.32 27.21 -14.15
CA THR A 13 50.72 25.92 -13.77
C THR A 13 49.25 26.14 -13.42
N LEU A 14 48.34 25.79 -14.34
CA LEU A 14 46.89 25.69 -14.05
C LEU A 14 46.67 24.54 -13.07
N LEU A 15 46.44 24.84 -11.79
CA LEU A 15 45.83 23.94 -10.85
C LEU A 15 44.35 23.77 -11.21
N MET A 16 44.00 22.71 -11.94
CA MET A 16 42.62 22.26 -12.03
C MET A 16 42.19 21.70 -10.66
N GLY A 17 41.67 22.56 -9.81
CA GLY A 17 40.94 22.16 -8.61
C GLY A 17 39.66 21.44 -9.02
N GLY A 18 39.67 20.12 -9.01
CA GLY A 18 38.47 19.34 -9.15
C GLY A 18 37.49 19.69 -8.02
N LEU A 19 36.40 20.34 -8.36
CA LEU A 19 35.25 20.53 -7.46
C LEU A 19 34.63 19.13 -7.20
N SER A 20 35.20 18.39 -6.23
CA SER A 20 34.53 17.24 -5.66
C SER A 20 33.30 17.80 -4.92
N SER A 21 32.12 17.60 -5.48
CA SER A 21 30.86 17.80 -4.77
C SER A 21 30.93 17.02 -3.45
N PRO A 22 30.55 17.60 -2.31
CA PRO A 22 30.55 16.88 -1.06
C PRO A 22 29.59 15.70 -1.18
N VAL A 23 30.12 14.47 -1.14
CA VAL A 23 29.31 13.26 -0.95
C VAL A 23 28.86 13.34 0.51
N TRP A 24 27.60 13.70 0.72
CA TRP A 24 27.00 13.67 2.05
C TRP A 24 26.98 12.22 2.54
N ALA A 25 27.69 11.96 3.62
CA ALA A 25 27.67 10.65 4.25
C ALA A 25 26.31 10.42 4.91
N ASP A 26 25.77 9.19 4.81
CA ASP A 26 24.52 8.83 5.47
C ASP A 26 24.58 9.07 6.98
N SER A 27 23.48 9.57 7.53
CA SER A 27 23.31 9.72 8.98
C SER A 27 23.37 8.36 9.68
N LYS A 28 23.84 8.36 10.93
CA LYS A 28 23.83 7.20 11.81
C LYS A 28 22.52 7.01 12.57
N ASP A 29 21.62 7.99 12.49
CA ASP A 29 20.30 7.86 13.10
C ASP A 29 19.50 6.73 12.46
N ALA A 30 18.59 6.12 13.24
CA ALA A 30 17.73 5.07 12.72
C ALA A 30 16.70 5.63 11.72
N ILE A 31 16.52 4.91 10.61
CA ILE A 31 15.46 5.15 9.65
C ILE A 31 14.18 4.53 10.21
N LYS A 32 13.16 5.35 10.46
CA LYS A 32 11.86 4.92 10.97
C LYS A 32 10.94 4.56 9.82
N ILE A 33 10.58 3.28 9.75
CA ILE A 33 9.67 2.75 8.73
C ILE A 33 8.35 2.38 9.39
N THR A 34 7.23 2.79 8.79
CA THR A 34 5.89 2.49 9.33
C THR A 34 5.56 1.01 9.26
N LEU A 35 4.89 0.52 10.30
CA LEU A 35 4.23 -0.78 10.33
C LEU A 35 2.72 -0.58 10.44
N HIS A 36 1.95 -1.37 9.70
CA HIS A 36 0.50 -1.45 9.77
C HIS A 36 0.08 -2.87 10.16
N ASP A 37 -1.23 -3.14 10.17
CA ASP A 37 -1.81 -4.34 10.76
C ASP A 37 -2.22 -5.43 9.74
N TRP A 38 -1.63 -5.44 8.54
CA TRP A 38 -1.85 -6.52 7.57
C TRP A 38 -0.53 -7.18 7.12
N THR A 39 -0.62 -8.47 6.81
CA THR A 39 0.56 -9.32 6.56
C THR A 39 1.41 -8.84 5.40
N GLY A 40 0.81 -8.37 4.29
CA GLY A 40 1.56 -7.87 3.13
C GLY A 40 2.48 -6.71 3.48
N GLN A 41 1.98 -5.77 4.28
CA GLN A 41 2.75 -4.60 4.69
C GLN A 41 3.89 -4.97 5.66
N TYR A 42 3.66 -5.94 6.56
CA TYR A 42 4.76 -6.47 7.37
C TYR A 42 5.88 -7.03 6.48
N VAL A 43 5.52 -7.77 5.43
CA VAL A 43 6.49 -8.37 4.49
C VAL A 43 7.28 -7.27 3.77
N THR A 44 6.62 -6.31 3.12
CA THR A 44 7.30 -5.22 2.38
C THR A 44 8.22 -4.41 3.28
N THR A 45 7.72 -4.02 4.45
CA THR A 45 8.47 -3.22 5.42
C THR A 45 9.67 -3.98 5.97
N LYS A 46 9.52 -5.27 6.30
CA LYS A 46 10.63 -6.08 6.82
C LYS A 46 11.68 -6.40 5.76
N ILE A 47 11.27 -6.64 4.51
CA ILE A 47 12.22 -6.79 3.39
C ILE A 47 13.02 -5.49 3.21
N MET A 48 12.34 -4.33 3.10
CA MET A 48 13.07 -3.06 2.94
C MET A 48 13.99 -2.78 4.12
N GLY A 49 13.51 -2.98 5.35
CA GLY A 49 14.35 -2.82 6.53
C GLY A 49 15.55 -3.76 6.57
N ALA A 50 15.41 -5.01 6.08
CA ALA A 50 16.52 -5.95 5.96
C ALA A 50 17.54 -5.47 4.92
N VAL A 51 17.08 -4.96 3.77
CA VAL A 51 17.95 -4.36 2.73
C VAL A 51 18.72 -3.17 3.28
N LEU A 52 18.04 -2.26 3.97
CA LEU A 52 18.68 -1.08 4.56
C LEU A 52 19.74 -1.47 5.62
N LYS A 53 19.46 -2.46 6.47
CA LYS A 53 20.43 -3.00 7.41
C LYS A 53 21.65 -3.61 6.72
N LYS A 54 21.45 -4.30 5.59
CA LYS A 54 22.57 -4.80 4.75
C LYS A 54 23.36 -3.65 4.11
N GLY A 55 22.72 -2.51 3.84
CA GLY A 55 23.36 -1.26 3.42
C GLY A 55 24.07 -0.50 4.55
N GLY A 56 24.04 -0.99 5.79
CA GLY A 56 24.73 -0.38 6.94
C GLY A 56 23.89 0.64 7.71
N HIS A 57 22.58 0.74 7.45
CA HIS A 57 21.68 1.67 8.14
C HIS A 57 21.08 1.05 9.40
N ALA A 58 20.89 1.88 10.45
CA ALA A 58 20.02 1.56 11.57
C ALA A 58 18.56 1.71 11.14
N VAL A 59 17.71 0.77 11.54
CA VAL A 59 16.27 0.76 11.18
C VAL A 59 15.43 0.54 12.43
N GLU A 60 14.44 1.39 12.60
CA GLU A 60 13.38 1.30 13.58
C GLU A 60 12.04 1.08 12.88
N TYR A 61 11.19 0.21 13.43
CA TYR A 61 9.84 -0.02 12.94
C TYR A 61 8.85 0.62 13.89
N VAL A 62 7.96 1.46 13.37
CA VAL A 62 7.03 2.26 14.15
C VAL A 62 5.61 1.90 13.76
N GLN A 63 4.83 1.37 14.70
CA GLN A 63 3.40 1.10 14.48
C GLN A 63 2.67 2.42 14.27
N ALA A 64 1.88 2.50 13.22
CA ALA A 64 1.07 3.68 12.89
C ALA A 64 -0.22 3.25 12.18
N ASP A 65 -1.30 3.98 12.40
CA ASP A 65 -2.52 3.81 11.64
C ASP A 65 -2.31 4.26 10.20
N TYR A 66 -2.95 3.56 9.25
CA TYR A 66 -2.68 3.71 7.82
C TYR A 66 -2.85 5.14 7.30
N ILE A 67 -3.96 5.77 7.59
CA ILE A 67 -4.19 7.17 7.14
C ILE A 67 -3.45 8.18 8.04
N ALA A 68 -3.39 7.94 9.33
CA ALA A 68 -2.75 8.87 10.28
C ALA A 68 -1.22 8.97 10.11
N GLN A 69 -0.56 7.98 9.49
CA GLN A 69 0.90 7.99 9.25
C GLN A 69 1.38 9.23 8.47
N PHE A 70 0.54 9.82 7.62
CA PHE A 70 0.95 10.98 6.81
C PHE A 70 1.30 12.20 7.64
N ALA A 71 0.67 12.39 8.80
CA ALA A 71 1.06 13.46 9.73
C ALA A 71 2.49 13.26 10.25
N GLY A 72 2.84 12.02 10.65
CA GLY A 72 4.19 11.67 11.09
C GLY A 72 5.25 11.78 9.97
N LEU A 73 4.88 11.42 8.73
CA LEU A 73 5.76 11.62 7.58
C LEU A 73 5.98 13.11 7.28
N GLN A 74 4.95 13.96 7.39
CA GLN A 74 5.09 15.40 7.17
C GLN A 74 5.90 16.10 8.25
N SER A 75 5.86 15.63 9.49
CA SER A 75 6.67 16.16 10.60
C SER A 75 8.11 15.65 10.60
N GLY A 76 8.39 14.52 9.92
CA GLY A 76 9.67 13.82 9.98
C GLY A 76 9.84 12.95 11.23
N ASP A 77 8.75 12.69 11.98
CA ASP A 77 8.73 11.70 13.06
C ASP A 77 8.70 10.26 12.53
N LEU A 78 8.17 10.09 11.33
CA LEU A 78 8.22 8.88 10.51
C LEU A 78 8.99 9.21 9.22
N HIS A 79 9.75 8.25 8.70
CA HIS A 79 10.63 8.52 7.56
C HIS A 79 10.18 7.85 6.26
N VAL A 80 9.65 6.63 6.32
CA VAL A 80 9.30 5.82 5.15
C VAL A 80 8.01 5.06 5.37
N ALA A 81 7.16 5.01 4.35
CA ALA A 81 6.02 4.10 4.27
C ALA A 81 6.10 3.30 2.95
N MET A 82 6.04 1.97 3.07
CA MET A 82 6.29 1.05 1.96
C MET A 82 5.05 0.64 1.16
N GLU A 83 3.86 0.83 1.70
CA GLU A 83 2.61 0.52 1.01
C GLU A 83 1.60 1.66 1.19
N ILE A 84 1.42 2.43 0.13
CA ILE A 84 0.29 3.33 -0.02
C ILE A 84 -0.53 2.83 -1.20
N TRP A 85 -1.73 2.38 -0.92
CA TRP A 85 -2.62 1.75 -1.89
C TRP A 85 -3.35 2.81 -2.71
N GLU A 86 -3.35 2.67 -4.03
CA GLU A 86 -4.09 3.57 -4.95
C GLU A 86 -5.57 3.66 -4.56
N THR A 87 -6.10 2.56 -4.08
CA THR A 87 -7.52 2.36 -3.78
C THR A 87 -8.03 3.17 -2.61
N THR A 88 -7.22 3.36 -1.56
CA THR A 88 -7.64 3.95 -0.28
C THR A 88 -6.72 5.05 0.23
N GLY A 89 -5.43 4.99 -0.12
CA GLY A 89 -4.42 5.93 0.38
C GLY A 89 -4.08 7.08 -0.56
N ARG A 90 -4.59 7.07 -1.80
CA ARG A 90 -4.18 8.01 -2.85
C ARG A 90 -4.43 9.47 -2.47
N ASP A 91 -5.63 9.81 -2.03
CA ASP A 91 -5.97 11.20 -1.70
C ASP A 91 -5.12 11.73 -0.54
N ALA A 92 -4.89 10.90 0.49
CA ALA A 92 -4.02 11.28 1.62
C ALA A 92 -2.56 11.43 1.18
N MET A 93 -2.07 10.57 0.27
CA MET A 93 -0.74 10.68 -0.32
C MET A 93 -0.61 11.97 -1.14
N ASP A 94 -1.57 12.27 -2.01
CA ASP A 94 -1.55 13.46 -2.85
C ASP A 94 -1.58 14.74 -2.00
N ALA A 95 -2.42 14.78 -0.96
CA ALA A 95 -2.46 15.89 -0.01
C ALA A 95 -1.12 16.07 0.73
N ALA A 96 -0.50 14.97 1.18
CA ALA A 96 0.78 15.02 1.88
C ALA A 96 1.93 15.46 0.95
N THR A 97 1.97 14.94 -0.28
CA THR A 97 3.01 15.30 -1.26
C THR A 97 2.88 16.74 -1.75
N ALA A 98 1.67 17.27 -1.87
CA ALA A 98 1.41 18.66 -2.21
C ALA A 98 2.03 19.67 -1.20
N THR A 99 2.28 19.23 0.04
CA THR A 99 2.98 20.07 1.04
C THR A 99 4.49 20.21 0.78
N GLY A 100 5.07 19.39 -0.10
CA GLY A 100 6.53 19.29 -0.31
C GLY A 100 7.29 18.61 0.83
N LYS A 101 6.61 18.18 1.89
CA LYS A 101 7.22 17.51 3.06
C LYS A 101 7.30 16.00 2.92
N VAL A 102 6.53 15.43 2.01
CA VAL A 102 6.50 14.00 1.66
C VAL A 102 6.78 13.86 0.17
N GLU A 103 7.59 12.89 -0.19
CA GLU A 103 7.93 12.56 -1.58
C GLU A 103 7.37 11.19 -1.96
N ASN A 104 6.73 11.11 -3.12
CA ASN A 104 6.35 9.85 -3.74
C ASN A 104 7.59 9.22 -4.41
N LEU A 105 8.04 8.06 -3.90
CA LEU A 105 9.21 7.35 -4.40
C LEU A 105 8.89 6.32 -5.49
N GLY A 106 7.69 6.35 -6.02
CA GLY A 106 7.24 5.47 -7.10
C GLY A 106 6.56 4.19 -6.63
N GLU A 107 6.22 3.36 -7.59
CA GLU A 107 5.50 2.10 -7.38
C GLU A 107 6.36 1.03 -6.71
N THR A 108 5.73 0.17 -5.91
CA THR A 108 6.37 -1.02 -5.34
C THR A 108 6.55 -2.16 -6.34
N GLY A 109 5.89 -2.07 -7.50
CA GLY A 109 5.77 -3.16 -8.49
C GLY A 109 4.48 -3.97 -8.35
N MET A 110 3.77 -3.81 -7.23
CA MET A 110 2.46 -4.44 -7.02
C MET A 110 1.32 -3.59 -7.56
N LYS A 111 0.23 -4.26 -7.95
CA LYS A 111 -1.03 -3.63 -8.36
C LYS A 111 -2.14 -3.97 -7.38
N ALA A 112 -2.80 -2.94 -6.91
CA ALA A 112 -3.86 -3.01 -5.91
C ALA A 112 -5.23 -3.24 -6.54
N ILE A 113 -5.99 -4.13 -5.94
CA ILE A 113 -7.44 -4.23 -6.07
C ILE A 113 -7.98 -4.34 -4.64
N GLU A 114 -8.92 -3.49 -4.29
CA GLU A 114 -9.71 -3.58 -3.05
C GLU A 114 -11.15 -3.33 -3.43
N GLU A 115 -12.03 -4.27 -3.13
CA GLU A 115 -13.45 -4.09 -3.46
C GLU A 115 -14.31 -5.08 -2.63
N TRP A 116 -15.62 -4.90 -2.67
CA TRP A 116 -16.58 -5.85 -2.15
C TRP A 116 -16.50 -7.15 -2.92
N TRP A 117 -16.47 -8.24 -2.18
CA TRP A 117 -16.27 -9.57 -2.72
C TRP A 117 -17.20 -10.58 -2.06
N TYR A 118 -17.60 -11.60 -2.81
CA TYR A 118 -18.45 -12.68 -2.31
C TYR A 118 -18.00 -14.04 -2.86
N PRO A 119 -18.18 -15.15 -2.10
CA PRO A 119 -17.95 -16.49 -2.60
C PRO A 119 -18.92 -16.85 -3.74
N SER A 120 -18.46 -17.52 -4.80
CA SER A 120 -19.26 -17.81 -5.99
C SER A 120 -20.53 -18.62 -5.72
N TYR A 121 -20.61 -19.38 -4.60
CA TYR A 121 -21.84 -20.07 -4.21
C TYR A 121 -22.98 -19.12 -3.82
N MET A 122 -22.71 -17.84 -3.68
CA MET A 122 -23.74 -16.84 -3.40
C MET A 122 -24.59 -16.49 -4.62
N GLU A 123 -24.12 -16.75 -5.84
CA GLU A 123 -24.87 -16.47 -7.07
C GLU A 123 -26.19 -17.25 -7.16
N GLU A 124 -26.23 -18.46 -6.57
CA GLU A 124 -27.46 -19.26 -6.46
C GLU A 124 -28.47 -18.65 -5.48
N ARG A 125 -28.00 -17.92 -4.46
CA ARG A 125 -28.82 -17.34 -3.39
C ARG A 125 -29.19 -15.89 -3.64
N CYS A 126 -28.40 -15.22 -4.47
CA CYS A 126 -28.57 -13.83 -4.88
C CYS A 126 -28.44 -13.74 -6.40
N PRO A 127 -29.49 -14.11 -7.15
CA PRO A 127 -29.50 -14.01 -8.60
C PRO A 127 -29.27 -12.55 -9.02
N GLY A 128 -28.43 -12.35 -10.02
CA GLY A 128 -28.06 -11.03 -10.51
C GLY A 128 -26.65 -10.56 -10.10
N LEU A 129 -26.05 -11.17 -9.08
CA LEU A 129 -24.63 -10.97 -8.82
C LEU A 129 -23.79 -11.37 -10.06
N PRO A 130 -22.73 -10.66 -10.38
CA PRO A 130 -22.03 -9.64 -9.59
C PRO A 130 -22.58 -8.21 -9.68
N ASN A 131 -23.65 -7.95 -10.42
CA ASN A 131 -24.18 -6.60 -10.55
C ASN A 131 -24.61 -6.04 -9.18
N TRP A 132 -24.08 -4.87 -8.80
CA TRP A 132 -24.35 -4.21 -7.53
C TRP A 132 -25.83 -3.93 -7.28
N GLU A 133 -26.63 -3.68 -8.34
CA GLU A 133 -28.07 -3.43 -8.22
C GLU A 133 -28.82 -4.62 -7.61
N ALA A 134 -28.31 -5.85 -7.79
CA ALA A 134 -28.89 -7.05 -7.18
C ALA A 134 -28.74 -7.11 -5.66
N LEU A 135 -27.86 -6.31 -5.07
CA LEU A 135 -27.59 -6.35 -3.63
C LEU A 135 -28.84 -6.03 -2.81
N ASN A 136 -29.63 -5.03 -3.21
CA ASN A 136 -30.83 -4.66 -2.47
C ASN A 136 -31.89 -5.76 -2.44
N ASP A 137 -32.05 -6.50 -3.53
CA ASP A 137 -32.96 -7.65 -3.59
C ASP A 137 -32.48 -8.82 -2.71
N CYS A 138 -31.22 -8.82 -2.35
CA CYS A 138 -30.55 -9.88 -1.57
C CYS A 138 -30.16 -9.45 -0.15
N ALA A 139 -30.50 -8.25 0.30
CA ALA A 139 -30.09 -7.75 1.61
C ALA A 139 -30.39 -8.73 2.74
N ALA A 140 -31.60 -9.30 2.74
CA ALA A 140 -32.03 -10.30 3.72
C ALA A 140 -31.17 -11.59 3.71
N VAL A 141 -30.56 -11.95 2.57
CA VAL A 141 -29.67 -13.12 2.47
C VAL A 141 -28.36 -12.89 3.22
N PHE A 142 -27.86 -11.66 3.19
CA PHE A 142 -26.63 -11.24 3.86
C PHE A 142 -26.84 -10.71 5.27
N SER A 143 -28.11 -10.63 5.74
CA SER A 143 -28.43 -10.12 7.08
C SER A 143 -27.96 -11.07 8.19
N ILE A 144 -27.56 -10.48 9.30
CA ILE A 144 -27.28 -11.15 10.57
C ILE A 144 -28.17 -10.55 11.67
N PRO A 145 -28.30 -11.17 12.85
CA PRO A 145 -29.16 -10.63 13.92
C PRO A 145 -28.86 -9.18 14.29
N GLU A 146 -27.59 -8.78 14.20
CA GLU A 146 -27.11 -7.44 14.58
C GLU A 146 -27.46 -6.38 13.55
N THR A 147 -27.60 -6.73 12.27
CA THR A 147 -27.91 -5.78 11.18
C THR A 147 -29.34 -5.89 10.66
N ALA A 148 -30.10 -6.91 11.12
CA ALA A 148 -31.44 -7.14 10.60
C ALA A 148 -32.38 -5.94 10.75
N PRO A 149 -33.15 -5.53 9.71
CA PRO A 149 -33.39 -6.29 8.48
C PRO A 149 -32.34 -6.08 7.36
N HIS A 150 -31.37 -5.20 7.56
CA HIS A 150 -30.37 -4.83 6.57
C HIS A 150 -29.35 -5.94 6.30
N GLY A 151 -28.85 -6.03 5.09
CA GLY A 151 -27.71 -6.89 4.77
C GLY A 151 -26.45 -6.41 5.48
N ARG A 152 -25.56 -7.35 5.81
CA ARG A 152 -24.25 -7.01 6.36
C ARG A 152 -23.18 -6.99 5.27
N TYR A 153 -22.45 -5.90 5.17
CA TYR A 153 -21.13 -5.89 4.54
C TYR A 153 -20.04 -5.87 5.61
N LEU A 154 -19.13 -6.85 5.56
CA LEU A 154 -17.98 -6.92 6.47
C LEU A 154 -16.81 -6.14 5.88
N GLY A 155 -16.65 -4.90 6.31
CA GLY A 155 -15.58 -3.99 5.90
C GLY A 155 -14.24 -4.30 6.56
N GLY A 156 -13.16 -3.73 6.02
CA GLY A 156 -11.85 -3.73 6.66
C GLY A 156 -11.84 -2.90 7.96
N PRO A 157 -10.74 -2.95 8.73
CA PRO A 157 -10.57 -2.08 9.89
C PRO A 157 -10.84 -0.60 9.57
N VAL A 158 -11.51 0.11 10.46
CA VAL A 158 -11.86 1.55 10.27
C VAL A 158 -10.62 2.39 9.92
N THR A 159 -9.45 2.07 10.50
CA THR A 159 -8.19 2.78 10.27
C THR A 159 -7.66 2.69 8.83
N TRP A 160 -8.19 1.75 8.02
CA TRP A 160 -7.82 1.63 6.61
C TRP A 160 -8.52 2.64 5.71
N GLY A 161 -9.66 3.20 6.15
CA GLY A 161 -10.53 4.02 5.31
C GLY A 161 -11.32 3.18 4.31
N GLY A 162 -11.69 3.75 3.16
CA GLY A 162 -12.25 2.99 2.04
C GLY A 162 -13.60 3.43 1.53
N TYR A 163 -14.25 4.36 2.22
CA TYR A 163 -15.50 5.01 1.77
C TYR A 163 -16.68 4.02 1.56
N ASP A 164 -16.74 2.92 2.35
CA ASP A 164 -17.80 1.93 2.19
C ASP A 164 -19.12 2.37 2.80
N ASP A 165 -19.10 3.13 3.91
CA ASP A 165 -20.29 3.76 4.51
C ASP A 165 -20.88 4.79 3.53
N GLU A 166 -20.03 5.64 2.96
CA GLU A 166 -20.44 6.64 1.96
C GLU A 166 -21.02 5.96 0.70
N ARG A 167 -20.45 4.82 0.27
CA ARG A 167 -20.97 4.07 -0.87
C ARG A 167 -22.34 3.45 -0.58
N VAL A 168 -22.52 2.88 0.62
CA VAL A 168 -23.83 2.35 1.05
C VAL A 168 -24.88 3.44 0.95
N GLU A 169 -24.59 4.63 1.48
CA GLU A 169 -25.51 5.77 1.43
C GLU A 169 -25.70 6.28 0.00
N ALA A 170 -24.61 6.47 -0.76
CA ALA A 170 -24.66 7.03 -2.11
C ALA A 170 -25.41 6.15 -3.12
N LEU A 171 -25.27 4.82 -3.03
CA LEU A 171 -25.97 3.86 -3.89
C LEU A 171 -27.31 3.38 -3.29
N GLU A 172 -27.74 3.96 -2.15
CA GLU A 172 -28.98 3.58 -1.46
C GLU A 172 -29.06 2.06 -1.22
N LEU A 173 -27.92 1.46 -0.78
CA LEU A 173 -27.87 0.04 -0.48
C LEU A 173 -28.51 -0.25 0.87
N ASP A 174 -29.35 -1.28 0.91
CA ASP A 174 -29.99 -1.75 2.15
C ASP A 174 -29.01 -2.62 2.99
N TYR A 175 -27.84 -2.05 3.32
CA TYR A 175 -26.75 -2.69 4.02
C TYR A 175 -26.23 -1.85 5.17
N GLU A 176 -25.69 -2.53 6.19
CA GLU A 176 -24.86 -1.93 7.23
C GLU A 176 -23.40 -2.38 7.06
N VAL A 177 -22.48 -1.42 7.19
CA VAL A 177 -21.03 -1.69 7.20
C VAL A 177 -20.64 -2.11 8.60
N VAL A 178 -20.18 -3.33 8.76
CA VAL A 178 -19.62 -3.86 10.01
C VAL A 178 -18.11 -4.03 9.82
N HIS A 179 -17.32 -3.22 10.52
CA HIS A 179 -15.88 -3.25 10.36
C HIS A 179 -15.23 -4.39 11.14
N ALA A 180 -14.38 -5.17 10.48
CA ALA A 180 -13.51 -6.12 11.14
C ALA A 180 -12.49 -5.39 12.02
N GLY A 181 -12.15 -5.95 13.17
CA GLY A 181 -11.17 -5.33 14.07
C GLY A 181 -9.72 -5.44 13.58
N THR A 182 -9.43 -6.45 12.74
CA THR A 182 -8.10 -6.73 12.18
C THR A 182 -8.21 -7.48 10.85
N ASP A 183 -7.14 -7.44 10.05
CA ASP A 183 -6.96 -8.29 8.86
C ASP A 183 -7.23 -9.77 9.15
N ALA A 184 -6.62 -10.29 10.21
CA ALA A 184 -6.79 -11.69 10.61
C ALA A 184 -8.24 -12.04 10.94
N ALA A 185 -8.99 -11.14 11.58
CA ALA A 185 -10.40 -11.35 11.90
C ALA A 185 -11.27 -11.36 10.63
N LEU A 186 -11.00 -10.44 9.69
CA LEU A 186 -11.69 -10.36 8.41
C LEU A 186 -11.60 -11.68 7.63
N PHE A 187 -10.39 -12.21 7.46
CA PHE A 187 -10.18 -13.43 6.70
C PHE A 187 -10.49 -14.72 7.46
N ALA A 188 -10.45 -14.71 8.80
CA ALA A 188 -10.97 -15.83 9.60
C ALA A 188 -12.50 -15.98 9.43
N GLU A 189 -13.23 -14.87 9.33
CA GLU A 189 -14.66 -14.90 9.08
C GLU A 189 -14.97 -15.40 7.65
N LEU A 190 -14.20 -14.96 6.65
CA LEU A 190 -14.29 -15.52 5.29
C LEU A 190 -14.06 -17.02 5.29
N GLU A 191 -12.99 -17.51 5.94
CA GLU A 191 -12.67 -18.93 6.00
C GLU A 191 -13.82 -19.75 6.65
N SER A 192 -14.33 -19.25 7.77
CA SER A 192 -15.46 -19.86 8.48
C SER A 192 -16.73 -19.89 7.64
N ALA A 193 -17.07 -18.79 6.97
CA ALA A 193 -18.24 -18.72 6.09
C ALA A 193 -18.09 -19.65 4.88
N TYR A 194 -16.91 -19.66 4.26
CA TYR A 194 -16.65 -20.50 3.09
C TYR A 194 -16.77 -22.00 3.39
N GLN A 195 -16.24 -22.45 4.53
CA GLN A 195 -16.34 -23.85 4.98
C GLN A 195 -17.78 -24.30 5.18
N ARG A 196 -18.64 -23.43 5.72
CA ARG A 196 -20.06 -23.71 5.98
C ARG A 196 -20.97 -23.35 4.82
N LYS A 197 -20.45 -22.77 3.75
CA LYS A 197 -21.22 -22.13 2.69
C LYS A 197 -22.23 -21.12 3.24
N ALA A 198 -21.87 -20.41 4.31
CA ALA A 198 -22.69 -19.36 4.90
C ALA A 198 -22.63 -18.09 4.05
N PRO A 199 -23.70 -17.26 4.02
CA PRO A 199 -23.68 -15.99 3.32
C PRO A 199 -22.61 -15.07 3.90
N ILE A 200 -21.83 -14.45 3.01
CA ILE A 200 -20.87 -13.42 3.36
C ILE A 200 -20.62 -12.51 2.16
N LEU A 201 -20.60 -11.21 2.42
CA LEU A 201 -20.17 -10.14 1.55
C LEU A 201 -19.14 -9.33 2.32
N LEU A 202 -17.92 -9.17 1.79
CA LEU A 202 -16.85 -8.59 2.57
C LEU A 202 -15.83 -7.84 1.73
N TRP A 203 -15.03 -7.02 2.42
CA TRP A 203 -13.81 -6.44 1.86
C TRP A 203 -12.79 -7.55 1.54
N VAL A 204 -12.32 -7.57 0.32
CA VAL A 204 -11.17 -8.38 -0.07
C VAL A 204 -10.21 -7.49 -0.85
N TYR A 205 -8.93 -7.84 -0.82
CA TYR A 205 -7.90 -7.11 -1.54
C TYR A 205 -6.91 -8.06 -2.23
N ALA A 206 -6.22 -7.55 -3.23
CA ALA A 206 -5.10 -8.22 -3.91
C ALA A 206 -3.91 -7.22 -4.02
N PRO A 207 -2.65 -7.70 -3.78
CA PRO A 207 -2.24 -9.09 -3.60
C PRO A 207 -2.63 -9.66 -2.23
N HIS A 208 -3.33 -10.80 -2.22
CA HIS A 208 -3.65 -11.57 -1.03
C HIS A 208 -3.97 -13.04 -1.42
N TRP A 209 -3.72 -13.98 -0.52
CA TRP A 209 -3.99 -15.41 -0.79
C TRP A 209 -5.48 -15.73 -0.96
N ALA A 210 -6.37 -14.94 -0.40
CA ALA A 210 -7.82 -15.23 -0.41
C ALA A 210 -8.36 -15.34 -1.84
N VAL A 211 -7.95 -14.45 -2.74
CA VAL A 211 -8.42 -14.45 -4.14
C VAL A 211 -7.94 -15.64 -4.98
N SER A 212 -6.88 -16.32 -4.52
CA SER A 212 -6.38 -17.55 -5.17
C SER A 212 -6.88 -18.81 -4.48
N LYS A 213 -7.13 -18.77 -3.17
CA LYS A 213 -7.60 -19.92 -2.37
C LYS A 213 -9.10 -20.17 -2.53
N TYR A 214 -9.90 -19.11 -2.60
CA TYR A 214 -11.35 -19.19 -2.64
C TYR A 214 -11.92 -18.78 -3.99
N LYS A 215 -12.90 -19.53 -4.48
CA LYS A 215 -13.66 -19.12 -5.68
C LYS A 215 -14.71 -18.09 -5.26
N GLY A 216 -14.66 -16.93 -5.88
CA GLY A 216 -15.60 -15.85 -5.66
C GLY A 216 -15.39 -14.73 -6.65
N ASN A 217 -16.22 -13.72 -6.59
CA ASN A 217 -16.24 -12.62 -7.54
C ASN A 217 -16.33 -11.27 -6.81
N TRP A 218 -15.82 -10.26 -7.46
CA TRP A 218 -15.96 -8.88 -7.05
C TRP A 218 -17.36 -8.38 -7.41
N ILE A 219 -17.94 -7.51 -6.58
CA ILE A 219 -19.14 -6.78 -6.97
C ILE A 219 -18.78 -5.83 -8.12
N ASP A 220 -19.61 -5.82 -9.14
CA ASP A 220 -19.47 -4.96 -10.30
C ASP A 220 -20.24 -3.65 -10.08
N PHE A 221 -19.56 -2.72 -9.41
CA PHE A 221 -20.05 -1.37 -9.16
C PHE A 221 -19.95 -0.49 -10.41
N PRO A 222 -20.63 0.66 -10.48
CA PRO A 222 -20.37 1.64 -11.53
C PRO A 222 -18.89 1.95 -11.63
N LYS A 223 -18.40 2.12 -12.85
CA LYS A 223 -16.97 2.27 -13.09
C LYS A 223 -16.41 3.49 -12.36
N TYR A 224 -15.32 3.31 -11.63
CA TYR A 224 -14.60 4.40 -11.00
C TYR A 224 -14.18 5.48 -12.02
N THR A 225 -14.40 6.72 -11.64
CA THR A 225 -13.72 7.91 -12.18
C THR A 225 -13.33 8.82 -11.01
N ALA A 226 -12.33 9.67 -11.21
CA ALA A 226 -11.93 10.60 -10.14
C ALA A 226 -13.05 11.58 -9.77
N GLU A 227 -13.94 11.86 -10.73
CA GLU A 227 -15.07 12.75 -10.56
C GLU A 227 -16.14 12.15 -9.65
N CYS A 228 -16.44 10.85 -9.73
CA CYS A 228 -17.44 10.22 -8.87
C CYS A 228 -17.08 10.26 -7.38
N TYR A 229 -15.79 10.42 -7.06
CA TYR A 229 -15.32 10.60 -5.68
C TYR A 229 -15.32 12.06 -5.22
N LYS A 230 -15.39 13.02 -6.15
CA LYS A 230 -15.22 14.47 -5.86
C LYS A 230 -16.45 15.31 -6.19
N THR A 231 -17.25 14.86 -7.14
CA THR A 231 -18.33 15.68 -7.73
C THR A 231 -19.65 14.91 -7.66
N PRO A 232 -20.54 15.20 -6.70
CA PRO A 232 -21.77 14.46 -6.51
C PRO A 232 -22.63 14.29 -7.78
N SER A 233 -22.64 15.29 -8.67
CA SER A 233 -23.44 15.26 -9.89
C SER A 233 -22.86 14.34 -10.99
N TRP A 234 -21.75 13.66 -10.76
CA TRP A 234 -21.07 12.86 -11.79
C TRP A 234 -21.51 11.41 -11.83
N GLY A 235 -21.76 10.79 -10.68
CA GLY A 235 -22.03 9.37 -10.57
C GLY A 235 -23.49 8.98 -10.80
N SER A 236 -23.89 7.82 -10.31
CA SER A 236 -25.25 7.29 -10.40
C SER A 236 -26.24 8.07 -9.53
N ASN A 237 -25.75 8.61 -8.41
CA ASN A 237 -26.51 9.48 -7.52
C ASN A 237 -26.02 10.93 -7.64
N SER A 238 -26.82 11.79 -8.25
CA SER A 238 -26.45 13.19 -8.51
C SER A 238 -26.29 14.06 -7.25
N HIS A 239 -26.57 13.53 -6.08
CA HIS A 239 -26.52 14.25 -4.81
C HIS A 239 -25.34 13.84 -3.91
N MET A 240 -24.69 12.71 -4.20
CA MET A 240 -23.64 12.15 -3.36
C MET A 240 -22.42 11.73 -4.18
N ALA A 241 -21.23 11.83 -3.58
CA ALA A 241 -20.03 11.24 -4.09
C ALA A 241 -19.89 9.78 -3.62
N TYR A 242 -18.90 9.05 -4.12
CA TYR A 242 -18.59 7.66 -3.79
C TYR A 242 -19.61 6.62 -4.29
N ASP A 243 -20.42 6.94 -5.25
CA ASP A 243 -21.42 6.07 -5.87
C ASP A 243 -20.86 5.21 -7.02
N CYS A 244 -19.58 4.88 -6.96
CA CYS A 244 -18.88 4.02 -7.92
C CYS A 244 -17.91 3.06 -7.21
N GLY A 245 -17.34 2.13 -7.98
CA GLY A 245 -16.30 1.20 -7.51
C GLY A 245 -15.03 1.90 -7.05
N LYS A 246 -14.16 1.15 -6.38
CA LYS A 246 -12.86 1.66 -5.94
C LYS A 246 -11.89 1.78 -7.13
N PRO A 247 -10.94 2.76 -7.12
CA PRO A 247 -9.88 2.81 -8.11
C PRO A 247 -9.04 1.53 -8.07
N ARG A 248 -8.43 1.18 -9.18
CA ARG A 248 -7.43 0.12 -9.27
C ARG A 248 -6.13 0.74 -9.73
N GLY A 249 -5.02 0.34 -9.16
CA GLY A 249 -3.74 0.97 -9.51
C GLY A 249 -2.56 0.39 -8.76
N PRO A 250 -1.43 1.11 -8.77
CA PRO A 250 -0.24 0.65 -8.08
C PRO A 250 -0.35 0.78 -6.56
N ILE A 251 0.56 0.09 -5.87
CA ILE A 251 0.89 0.35 -4.49
C ILE A 251 2.17 1.19 -4.49
N TRP A 252 2.14 2.32 -3.81
CA TRP A 252 3.20 3.33 -3.81
C TRP A 252 4.11 3.22 -2.60
N LYS A 253 5.32 3.79 -2.72
CA LYS A 253 6.24 4.06 -1.61
C LYS A 253 6.34 5.56 -1.43
N VAL A 254 6.32 6.01 -0.20
CA VAL A 254 6.53 7.43 0.12
C VAL A 254 7.56 7.59 1.22
N ALA A 255 8.19 8.77 1.25
CA ALA A 255 9.12 9.12 2.31
C ALA A 255 8.97 10.58 2.72
N TRP A 256 9.36 10.87 3.95
CA TRP A 256 9.64 12.23 4.37
C TRP A 256 10.72 12.83 3.45
N SER A 257 10.52 14.06 2.98
CA SER A 257 11.41 14.70 1.99
C SER A 257 12.88 14.83 2.46
N GLY A 258 13.11 14.86 3.79
CA GLY A 258 14.46 14.90 4.35
C GLY A 258 15.24 13.59 4.26
N VAL A 259 14.62 12.46 3.87
CA VAL A 259 15.31 11.16 3.71
C VAL A 259 16.42 11.24 2.67
N LYS A 260 16.18 11.97 1.57
CA LYS A 260 17.13 12.14 0.49
C LYS A 260 18.45 12.78 0.93
N ASP A 261 18.37 13.77 1.81
CA ASP A 261 19.54 14.51 2.29
C ASP A 261 20.19 13.81 3.49
N LYS A 262 19.38 13.18 4.36
CA LYS A 262 19.86 12.57 5.59
C LYS A 262 20.44 11.16 5.36
N TRP A 263 19.86 10.39 4.43
CA TRP A 263 20.27 9.02 4.10
C TRP A 263 20.24 8.78 2.58
N PRO A 264 21.12 9.43 1.81
CA PRO A 264 21.07 9.38 0.34
C PRO A 264 21.18 7.97 -0.25
N SER A 265 21.93 7.07 0.37
CA SER A 265 22.02 5.67 -0.11
C SER A 265 20.75 4.86 0.21
N ALA A 266 20.14 5.09 1.38
CA ALA A 266 18.85 4.49 1.72
C ALA A 266 17.73 5.00 0.81
N TYR A 267 17.71 6.29 0.49
CA TYR A 267 16.75 6.87 -0.44
C TYR A 267 16.76 6.14 -1.79
N LYS A 268 17.96 5.87 -2.35
CA LYS A 268 18.10 5.09 -3.58
C LYS A 268 17.55 3.68 -3.44
N ALA A 269 17.88 2.98 -2.35
CA ALA A 269 17.42 1.64 -2.10
C ALA A 269 15.89 1.56 -2.01
N ILE A 270 15.26 2.48 -1.30
CA ILE A 270 13.80 2.55 -1.16
C ILE A 270 13.16 2.82 -2.53
N LYS A 271 13.71 3.76 -3.29
CA LYS A 271 13.20 4.11 -4.62
C LYS A 271 13.27 2.93 -5.60
N ASN A 272 14.32 2.13 -5.52
CA ASN A 272 14.56 0.97 -6.39
C ASN A 272 13.78 -0.30 -5.95
N PHE A 273 13.17 -0.32 -4.77
CA PHE A 273 12.39 -1.47 -4.29
C PHE A 273 11.33 -1.87 -5.30
N ASN A 274 11.29 -3.16 -5.63
CA ASN A 274 10.31 -3.73 -6.55
C ASN A 274 10.02 -5.19 -6.21
N ILE A 275 8.72 -5.52 -6.07
CA ILE A 275 8.21 -6.87 -5.85
C ILE A 275 6.86 -7.00 -6.56
N ASN A 276 6.51 -8.18 -7.05
CA ASN A 276 5.25 -8.37 -7.77
C ASN A 276 4.16 -9.03 -6.92
N ASN A 277 2.93 -9.03 -7.45
CA ASN A 277 1.76 -9.58 -6.76
C ASN A 277 1.90 -11.07 -6.43
N ASP A 278 2.49 -11.88 -7.33
CA ASP A 278 2.62 -13.33 -7.12
C ASP A 278 3.60 -13.63 -5.98
N GLU A 279 4.73 -12.94 -5.94
CA GLU A 279 5.70 -13.07 -4.85
C GLU A 279 5.09 -12.67 -3.50
N MET A 280 4.35 -11.55 -3.49
CA MET A 280 3.67 -11.07 -2.28
C MET A 280 2.61 -12.06 -1.83
N GLY A 281 1.72 -12.50 -2.72
CA GLY A 281 0.66 -13.46 -2.40
C GLY A 281 1.20 -14.77 -1.85
N GLN A 282 2.33 -15.28 -2.38
CA GLN A 282 3.00 -16.46 -1.86
C GLN A 282 3.52 -16.26 -0.42
N MET A 283 4.19 -15.13 -0.15
CA MET A 283 4.72 -14.85 1.20
C MET A 283 3.61 -14.66 2.22
N ILE A 284 2.54 -13.96 1.85
CA ILE A 284 1.36 -13.83 2.72
C ILE A 284 0.76 -15.22 3.01
N ALA A 285 0.61 -16.08 2.00
CA ALA A 285 0.11 -17.45 2.19
C ALA A 285 1.02 -18.30 3.10
N GLU A 286 2.33 -18.15 2.99
CA GLU A 286 3.27 -18.85 3.87
C GLU A 286 3.09 -18.44 5.35
N ILE A 287 2.86 -17.17 5.60
CA ILE A 287 2.66 -16.64 6.94
C ILE A 287 1.27 -17.01 7.46
N ASP A 288 0.21 -16.65 6.72
CA ASP A 288 -1.16 -16.73 7.20
C ASP A 288 -1.72 -18.16 7.20
N LEU A 289 -1.44 -18.95 6.15
CA LEU A 289 -1.98 -20.29 6.00
C LEU A 289 -1.05 -21.39 6.52
N GLN A 290 0.25 -21.26 6.23
CA GLN A 290 1.23 -22.26 6.66
C GLN A 290 1.82 -21.97 8.05
N LYS A 291 1.44 -20.81 8.66
CA LYS A 291 1.85 -20.37 10.00
C LYS A 291 3.37 -20.24 10.17
N LYS A 292 4.08 -19.98 9.06
CA LYS A 292 5.51 -19.67 9.12
C LYS A 292 5.73 -18.32 9.81
N LYS A 293 6.85 -18.17 10.48
CA LYS A 293 7.22 -16.88 11.09
C LYS A 293 7.58 -15.87 10.00
N LEU A 294 7.14 -14.64 10.18
CA LEU A 294 7.43 -13.53 9.25
C LEU A 294 8.94 -13.40 8.97
N GLU A 295 9.76 -13.49 10.03
CA GLU A 295 11.21 -13.36 9.93
C GLU A 295 11.83 -14.44 9.05
N ASP A 296 11.33 -15.68 9.14
CA ASP A 296 11.82 -16.82 8.35
C ASP A 296 11.45 -16.65 6.87
N VAL A 297 10.23 -16.19 6.57
CA VAL A 297 9.76 -15.93 5.19
C VAL A 297 10.58 -14.79 4.57
N VAL A 298 10.78 -13.70 5.30
CA VAL A 298 11.60 -12.57 4.85
C VAL A 298 13.06 -13.00 4.64
N ALA A 299 13.64 -13.77 5.54
CA ALA A 299 15.01 -14.26 5.41
C ALA A 299 15.18 -15.17 4.18
N ALA A 300 14.23 -16.08 3.93
CA ALA A 300 14.23 -16.94 2.76
C ALA A 300 14.12 -16.12 1.46
N TRP A 301 13.23 -15.12 1.43
CA TRP A 301 13.11 -14.22 0.28
C TRP A 301 14.41 -13.44 0.04
N MET A 302 15.00 -12.87 1.09
CA MET A 302 16.28 -12.14 1.02
C MET A 302 17.40 -13.01 0.47
N GLN A 303 17.50 -14.27 0.90
CA GLN A 303 18.50 -15.22 0.39
C GLN A 303 18.29 -15.53 -1.10
N LYS A 304 17.04 -15.84 -1.49
CA LYS A 304 16.68 -16.19 -2.88
C LYS A 304 16.90 -15.03 -3.85
N ASN A 305 16.69 -13.80 -3.40
CA ASN A 305 16.69 -12.61 -4.24
C ASN A 305 17.91 -11.69 -4.03
N GLN A 306 19.03 -12.24 -3.55
CA GLN A 306 20.22 -11.45 -3.22
C GLN A 306 20.74 -10.63 -4.41
N SER A 307 20.77 -11.19 -5.62
CA SER A 307 21.21 -10.48 -6.83
C SER A 307 20.30 -9.30 -7.19
N ARG A 308 19.01 -9.36 -6.86
CA ARG A 308 18.04 -8.29 -7.12
C ARG A 308 18.16 -7.17 -6.09
N TRP A 309 18.02 -7.47 -4.80
CA TRP A 309 18.03 -6.40 -3.79
C TRP A 309 19.41 -5.76 -3.60
N SER A 310 20.53 -6.46 -3.90
CA SER A 310 21.85 -5.81 -3.86
C SER A 310 22.01 -4.70 -4.89
N GLN A 311 21.27 -4.76 -6.01
CA GLN A 311 21.24 -3.69 -7.00
C GLN A 311 20.46 -2.44 -6.50
N TRP A 312 19.54 -2.62 -5.56
CA TRP A 312 18.82 -1.48 -4.99
C TRP A 312 19.72 -0.58 -4.15
N LEU A 313 20.82 -1.10 -3.62
CA LEU A 313 21.82 -0.39 -2.82
C LEU A 313 22.86 0.35 -3.67
N GLN A 314 22.89 0.14 -4.99
CA GLN A 314 23.80 0.79 -5.92
C GLN A 314 23.16 2.05 -6.53
#